data_75c0ed63196970dee7b8845d3fa30117
#
_entry.id   75c0ed63196970dee7b8845d3fa30117
#
_cell.length_a   1.000
_cell.length_b   1.000
_cell.length_c   1.000
_cell.angle_alpha   90.00
_cell.angle_beta   90.00
_cell.angle_gamma   90.00
#
_symmetry.space_group_name_H-M   'P 1'
#
loop_
_entity.id
_entity.type
_entity.pdbx_description
1 polymer ?
#
loop_
_entity_poly.entity_id
_entity_poly.type
_entity_poly.pdbx_seq_one_letter_code
_entity_poly.pdbx_strand_id
1 'polypeptide(L)'
;GYSTEPLLIMVAAIAAFIAFRVGVTWDEMMDEICTKIAKGMPAILILVCVGAMVGTWMAAGTIPMMIYYGVQIVNPKFMLVTAFLIEAVVSVVTGTSWGSVATMGVALMGIASALGVSLPATAGACIAGSYFGDKMSPLSDTTNLAPIAAGSTLYEHIGHMFYLSLIHI
;
A
#
# COMPACT_ATOMS: atom_id res chain seq x y z
N GLY A 1 13.45 8.61 14.55
CA GLY A 1 13.81 7.83 13.39
C GLY A 1 14.59 8.69 12.42
N TYR A 2 15.56 8.13 11.73
CA TYR A 2 16.29 8.84 10.69
C TYR A 2 15.35 9.08 9.50
N SER A 3 15.41 10.29 8.93
CA SER A 3 14.72 10.64 7.70
C SER A 3 15.27 9.80 6.54
N THR A 4 14.40 9.30 5.66
CA THR A 4 14.79 8.44 4.53
C THR A 4 15.21 9.25 3.30
N GLU A 5 14.85 10.53 3.22
CA GLU A 5 15.09 11.39 2.06
C GLU A 5 16.58 11.56 1.75
N PRO A 6 17.48 11.84 2.73
CA PRO A 6 18.90 11.92 2.44
C PRO A 6 19.49 10.63 1.88
N LEU A 7 19.00 9.47 2.36
CA LEU A 7 19.43 8.17 1.85
C LEU A 7 19.01 7.98 0.38
N LEU A 8 17.77 8.35 0.04
CA LEU A 8 17.27 8.29 -1.33
C LEU A 8 18.07 9.19 -2.29
N ILE A 9 18.40 10.41 -1.85
CA ILE A 9 19.24 11.33 -2.64
C ILE A 9 20.63 10.74 -2.85
N MET A 10 21.22 10.15 -1.82
CA MET A 10 22.54 9.51 -1.94
C MET A 10 22.51 8.31 -2.91
N VAL A 11 21.49 7.47 -2.84
CA VAL A 11 21.32 6.34 -3.76
C VAL A 11 21.11 6.83 -5.19
N ALA A 12 20.32 7.90 -5.39
CA ALA A 12 20.14 8.51 -6.71
C ALA A 12 21.46 9.07 -7.28
N ALA A 13 22.27 9.71 -6.44
CA ALA A 13 23.59 10.23 -6.85
C ALA A 13 24.54 9.08 -7.24
N ILE A 14 24.56 7.99 -6.49
CA ILE A 14 25.35 6.79 -6.83
C ILE A 14 24.87 6.17 -8.15
N ALA A 15 23.58 6.06 -8.35
CA ALA A 15 23.00 5.53 -9.58
C ALA A 15 23.36 6.41 -10.79
N ALA A 16 23.28 7.73 -10.66
CA ALA A 16 23.70 8.67 -11.69
C ALA A 16 25.20 8.53 -12.02
N PHE A 17 26.04 8.42 -10.99
CA PHE A 17 27.48 8.20 -11.19
C PHE A 17 27.76 6.90 -11.96
N ILE A 18 27.07 5.81 -11.63
CA ILE A 18 27.21 4.54 -12.35
C ILE A 18 26.73 4.69 -13.79
N ALA A 19 25.61 5.37 -14.05
CA ALA A 19 25.10 5.62 -15.40
C ALA A 19 26.12 6.36 -16.26
N PHE A 20 26.75 7.41 -15.73
CA PHE A 20 27.85 8.11 -16.43
C PHE A 20 29.05 7.22 -16.72
N ARG A 21 29.40 6.32 -15.79
CA ARG A 21 30.52 5.37 -15.99
C ARG A 21 30.25 4.34 -17.08
N VAL A 22 28.97 4.02 -17.32
CA VAL A 22 28.54 3.10 -18.40
C VAL A 22 28.35 3.83 -19.74
N GLY A 23 28.46 5.17 -19.75
CA GLY A 23 28.40 5.98 -20.97
C GLY A 23 27.04 6.61 -21.26
N VAL A 24 26.10 6.57 -20.30
CA VAL A 24 24.81 7.27 -20.43
C VAL A 24 25.03 8.77 -20.31
N THR A 25 24.50 9.53 -21.25
CA THR A 25 24.59 11.00 -21.23
C THR A 25 23.60 11.61 -20.25
N TRP A 26 23.81 12.87 -19.87
CA TRP A 26 22.89 13.60 -18.99
C TRP A 26 21.48 13.70 -19.60
N ASP A 27 21.39 13.98 -20.89
CA ASP A 27 20.11 14.16 -21.57
C ASP A 27 19.34 12.84 -21.64
N GLU A 28 19.98 11.73 -21.95
CA GLU A 28 19.38 10.40 -21.92
C GLU A 28 18.88 10.03 -20.51
N MET A 29 19.69 10.32 -19.49
CA MET A 29 19.29 10.06 -18.09
C MET A 29 18.08 10.88 -17.69
N MET A 30 18.04 12.16 -18.05
CA MET A 30 16.90 13.05 -17.75
C MET A 30 15.64 12.64 -18.51
N ASP A 31 15.76 12.22 -19.75
CA ASP A 31 14.62 11.73 -20.55
C ASP A 31 14.00 10.47 -19.96
N GLU A 32 14.84 9.51 -19.54
CA GLU A 32 14.38 8.30 -18.84
C GLU A 32 13.75 8.61 -17.49
N ILE A 33 14.30 9.55 -16.71
CA ILE A 33 13.69 10.00 -15.43
C ILE A 33 12.31 10.58 -15.69
N CYS A 34 12.16 11.49 -16.64
CA CYS A 34 10.89 12.11 -17.00
C CYS A 34 9.88 11.05 -17.46
N THR A 35 10.30 10.10 -18.27
CA THR A 35 9.47 8.99 -18.73
C THR A 35 9.00 8.11 -17.56
N LYS A 36 9.87 7.81 -16.61
CA LYS A 36 9.49 7.03 -15.41
C LYS A 36 8.54 7.79 -14.48
N ILE A 37 8.77 9.10 -14.29
CA ILE A 37 7.85 9.95 -13.52
C ILE A 37 6.47 9.98 -14.19
N ALA A 38 6.41 10.16 -15.51
CA ALA A 38 5.15 10.15 -16.24
C ALA A 38 4.38 8.83 -16.08
N LYS A 39 5.08 7.69 -16.09
CA LYS A 39 4.47 6.36 -15.82
C LYS A 39 3.98 6.21 -14.38
N GLY A 40 4.60 6.89 -13.42
CA GLY A 40 4.16 6.92 -12.01
C GLY A 40 3.02 7.90 -11.72
N MET A 41 2.75 8.85 -12.61
CA MET A 41 1.77 9.92 -12.38
C MET A 41 0.35 9.41 -12.08
N PRO A 42 -0.18 8.36 -12.75
CA PRO A 42 -1.50 7.84 -12.41
C PRO A 42 -1.62 7.41 -10.95
N ALA A 43 -0.58 6.76 -10.38
CA ALA A 43 -0.58 6.36 -8.98
C ALA A 43 -0.62 7.58 -8.03
N ILE A 44 0.12 8.63 -8.35
CA ILE A 44 0.10 9.88 -7.57
C ILE A 44 -1.29 10.53 -7.63
N LEU A 45 -1.91 10.59 -8.80
CA LEU A 45 -3.26 11.15 -8.95
C LEU A 45 -4.31 10.33 -8.19
N ILE A 46 -4.21 9.00 -8.18
CA ILE A 46 -5.07 8.14 -7.37
C ILE A 46 -4.92 8.49 -5.88
N LEU A 47 -3.70 8.64 -5.37
CA LEU A 47 -3.47 9.02 -3.97
C LEU A 47 -4.07 10.38 -3.63
N VAL A 48 -3.98 11.36 -4.52
CA VAL A 48 -4.63 12.68 -4.35
C VAL A 48 -6.16 12.52 -4.28
N CYS A 49 -6.76 11.75 -5.19
CA CYS A 49 -8.20 11.50 -5.19
C CYS A 49 -8.66 10.76 -3.92
N VAL A 50 -7.89 9.77 -3.47
CA VAL A 50 -8.16 9.04 -2.22
C VAL A 50 -8.07 9.98 -1.03
N GLY A 51 -7.08 10.86 -0.97
CA GLY A 51 -6.97 11.87 0.08
C GLY A 51 -8.19 12.82 0.13
N ALA A 52 -8.65 13.27 -1.02
CA ALA A 52 -9.87 14.08 -1.12
C ALA A 52 -11.11 13.30 -0.64
N MET A 53 -11.23 12.02 -1.03
CA MET A 53 -12.32 11.14 -0.60
C MET A 53 -12.32 10.94 0.92
N VAL A 54 -11.18 10.68 1.54
CA VAL A 54 -11.05 10.55 3.00
C VAL A 54 -11.47 11.86 3.68
N GLY A 55 -11.06 13.01 3.14
CA GLY A 55 -11.49 14.31 3.64
C GLY A 55 -13.03 14.48 3.62
N THR A 56 -13.69 14.08 2.53
CA THR A 56 -15.16 14.11 2.45
C THR A 56 -15.83 13.14 3.41
N TRP A 57 -15.26 11.96 3.63
CA TRP A 57 -15.77 10.98 4.60
C TRP A 57 -15.62 11.45 6.06
N MET A 58 -14.54 12.18 6.36
CA MET A 58 -14.39 12.84 7.65
C MET A 58 -15.45 13.92 7.86
N ALA A 59 -15.63 14.80 6.86
CA ALA A 59 -16.62 15.89 6.93
C ALA A 59 -18.07 15.39 6.98
N ALA A 60 -18.38 14.32 6.26
CA ALA A 60 -19.69 13.68 6.26
C ALA A 60 -20.00 12.86 7.53
N GLY A 61 -19.01 12.66 8.42
CA GLY A 61 -19.15 11.84 9.61
C GLY A 61 -19.08 10.33 9.39
N THR A 62 -18.76 9.88 8.17
CA THR A 62 -18.65 8.46 7.83
C THR A 62 -17.57 7.77 8.66
N ILE A 63 -16.36 8.34 8.69
CA ILE A 63 -15.26 7.79 9.50
C ILE A 63 -15.56 7.83 11.00
N PRO A 64 -16.04 8.95 11.60
CA PRO A 64 -16.50 8.96 12.98
C PRO A 64 -17.56 7.90 13.30
N MET A 65 -18.51 7.68 12.39
CA MET A 65 -19.53 6.64 12.55
C MET A 65 -18.92 5.22 12.52
N MET A 66 -18.00 4.96 11.61
CA MET A 66 -17.26 3.68 11.55
C MET A 66 -16.48 3.43 12.85
N ILE A 67 -15.85 4.47 13.40
CA ILE A 67 -15.13 4.39 14.68
C ILE A 67 -16.13 4.08 15.81
N TYR A 68 -17.25 4.80 15.88
CA TYR A 68 -18.26 4.62 16.92
C TYR A 68 -18.80 3.18 16.97
N TYR A 69 -19.18 2.61 15.84
CA TYR A 69 -19.64 1.23 15.77
C TYR A 69 -18.49 0.22 15.90
N GLY A 70 -17.35 0.53 15.34
CA GLY A 70 -16.16 -0.33 15.41
C GLY A 70 -15.72 -0.60 16.86
N VAL A 71 -15.71 0.42 17.70
CA VAL A 71 -15.37 0.28 19.13
C VAL A 71 -16.34 -0.64 19.88
N GLN A 72 -17.58 -0.72 19.45
CA GLN A 72 -18.60 -1.59 20.09
C GLN A 72 -18.48 -3.05 19.65
N ILE A 73 -17.94 -3.30 18.45
CA ILE A 73 -17.89 -4.64 17.85
C ILE A 73 -16.50 -5.27 18.03
N VAL A 74 -15.45 -4.46 17.91
CA VAL A 74 -14.06 -4.96 17.92
C VAL A 74 -13.55 -5.15 19.35
N ASN A 75 -13.12 -6.37 19.64
CA ASN A 75 -12.48 -6.65 20.92
C ASN A 75 -11.01 -6.16 20.88
N PRO A 76 -10.56 -5.32 21.85
CA PRO A 76 -9.19 -4.81 21.89
C PRO A 76 -8.11 -5.89 21.82
N LYS A 77 -8.37 -7.06 22.42
CA LYS A 77 -7.44 -8.19 22.44
C LYS A 77 -7.16 -8.76 21.04
N PHE A 78 -8.12 -8.67 20.13
CA PHE A 78 -8.02 -9.17 18.76
C PHE A 78 -7.90 -8.06 17.73
N MET A 79 -7.70 -6.81 18.15
CA MET A 79 -7.67 -5.63 17.26
C MET A 79 -6.70 -5.80 16.09
N LEU A 80 -5.49 -6.30 16.35
CA LEU A 80 -4.47 -6.43 15.30
C LEU A 80 -4.86 -7.47 14.24
N VAL A 81 -5.40 -8.61 14.67
CA VAL A 81 -5.88 -9.65 13.75
C VAL A 81 -7.09 -9.15 12.96
N THR A 82 -8.01 -8.44 13.63
CA THR A 82 -9.18 -7.85 12.99
C THR A 82 -8.77 -6.81 11.95
N ALA A 83 -7.82 -5.94 12.27
CA ALA A 83 -7.29 -4.95 11.35
C ALA A 83 -6.63 -5.60 10.12
N PHE A 84 -5.80 -6.61 10.33
CA PHE A 84 -5.18 -7.37 9.25
C PHE A 84 -6.21 -8.01 8.32
N LEU A 85 -7.22 -8.71 8.89
CA LEU A 85 -8.23 -9.42 8.10
C LEU A 85 -9.14 -8.47 7.31
N ILE A 86 -9.58 -7.37 7.94
CA ILE A 86 -10.41 -6.37 7.27
C ILE A 86 -9.64 -5.75 6.10
N GLU A 87 -8.39 -5.33 6.33
CA GLU A 87 -7.54 -4.77 5.27
C GLU A 87 -7.26 -5.76 4.16
N ALA A 88 -7.00 -7.02 4.50
CA ALA A 88 -6.79 -8.06 3.50
C ALA A 88 -8.02 -8.24 2.60
N VAL A 89 -9.22 -8.33 3.18
CA VAL A 89 -10.47 -8.47 2.42
C VAL A 89 -10.73 -7.24 1.55
N VAL A 90 -10.60 -6.04 2.10
CA VAL A 90 -10.81 -4.78 1.37
C VAL A 90 -9.82 -4.68 0.22
N SER A 91 -8.56 -5.00 0.45
CA SER A 91 -7.52 -4.92 -0.57
C SER A 91 -7.70 -5.96 -1.68
N VAL A 92 -8.15 -7.19 -1.37
CA VAL A 92 -8.52 -8.19 -2.39
C VAL A 92 -9.64 -7.67 -3.28
N VAL A 93 -10.67 -7.06 -2.71
CA VAL A 93 -11.84 -6.57 -3.44
C VAL A 93 -11.51 -5.32 -4.28
N THR A 94 -10.70 -4.43 -3.74
CA THR A 94 -10.34 -3.16 -4.42
C THR A 94 -9.18 -3.31 -5.41
N GLY A 95 -8.33 -4.31 -5.23
CA GLY A 95 -7.14 -4.52 -6.04
C GLY A 95 -6.03 -3.49 -5.80
N THR A 96 -6.01 -2.85 -4.62
CA THR A 96 -5.01 -1.84 -4.29
C THR A 96 -4.67 -1.84 -2.80
N SER A 97 -3.37 -1.94 -2.47
CA SER A 97 -2.90 -1.83 -1.09
C SER A 97 -2.97 -0.39 -0.58
N TRP A 98 -2.56 0.57 -1.38
CA TRP A 98 -2.54 1.98 -1.01
C TRP A 98 -3.94 2.55 -0.78
N GLY A 99 -4.89 2.22 -1.66
CA GLY A 99 -6.28 2.66 -1.55
C GLY A 99 -6.96 2.10 -0.30
N SER A 100 -6.75 0.83 0.04
CA SER A 100 -7.33 0.22 1.23
C SER A 100 -6.77 0.81 2.52
N VAL A 101 -5.44 0.94 2.66
CA VAL A 101 -4.81 1.58 3.82
C VAL A 101 -5.27 3.03 3.99
N ALA A 102 -5.35 3.79 2.92
CA ALA A 102 -5.74 5.20 2.98
C ALA A 102 -7.22 5.40 3.32
N THR A 103 -8.07 4.40 3.14
CA THR A 103 -9.50 4.46 3.44
C THR A 103 -9.87 3.72 4.71
N MET A 104 -9.87 2.40 4.67
CA MET A 104 -10.21 1.56 5.82
C MET A 104 -9.17 1.63 6.93
N GLY A 105 -7.89 1.74 6.60
CA GLY A 105 -6.81 1.88 7.58
C GLY A 105 -6.97 3.10 8.47
N VAL A 106 -7.45 4.23 7.93
CA VAL A 106 -7.73 5.44 8.74
C VAL A 106 -8.82 5.17 9.78
N ALA A 107 -9.90 4.48 9.41
CA ALA A 107 -10.95 4.11 10.34
C ALA A 107 -10.46 3.13 11.42
N LEU A 108 -9.68 2.10 11.02
CA LEU A 108 -9.10 1.12 11.94
C LEU A 108 -8.10 1.77 12.91
N MET A 109 -7.30 2.73 12.47
CA MET A 109 -6.43 3.52 13.35
C MET A 109 -7.23 4.34 14.36
N GLY A 110 -8.36 4.92 13.96
CA GLY A 110 -9.28 5.61 14.85
C GLY A 110 -9.89 4.69 15.92
N ILE A 111 -10.31 3.48 15.52
CA ILE A 111 -10.82 2.45 16.43
C ILE A 111 -9.73 2.04 17.41
N ALA A 112 -8.51 1.74 16.95
CA ALA A 112 -7.38 1.37 17.80
C ALA A 112 -7.04 2.47 18.81
N SER A 113 -7.06 3.73 18.39
CA SER A 113 -6.84 4.89 19.27
C SER A 113 -7.89 4.95 20.37
N ALA A 114 -9.15 4.78 20.02
CA ALA A 114 -10.27 4.82 20.98
C ALA A 114 -10.26 3.63 21.96
N LEU A 115 -9.78 2.46 21.51
CA LEU A 115 -9.62 1.26 22.35
C LEU A 115 -8.32 1.22 23.17
N GLY A 116 -7.42 2.21 22.99
CA GLY A 116 -6.12 2.27 23.67
C GLY A 116 -5.12 1.20 23.19
N VAL A 117 -5.28 0.67 21.99
CA VAL A 117 -4.37 -0.30 21.38
C VAL A 117 -3.18 0.43 20.73
N SER A 118 -2.01 -0.22 20.70
CA SER A 118 -0.79 0.33 20.13
C SER A 118 -0.99 0.74 18.65
N LEU A 119 -0.92 2.04 18.37
CA LEU A 119 -1.08 2.59 17.02
C LEU A 119 0.00 2.09 16.03
N PRO A 120 1.30 2.04 16.40
CA PRO A 120 2.31 1.48 15.50
C PRO A 120 2.07 0.02 15.15
N ALA A 121 1.62 -0.81 16.12
CA ALA A 121 1.29 -2.21 15.85
C ALA A 121 0.05 -2.34 14.96
N THR A 122 -0.97 -1.51 15.18
CA THR A 122 -2.17 -1.48 14.31
C THR A 122 -1.84 -1.03 12.91
N ALA A 123 -1.01 0.01 12.74
CA ALA A 123 -0.54 0.44 11.43
C ALA A 123 0.21 -0.68 10.69
N GLY A 124 1.08 -1.40 11.40
CA GLY A 124 1.77 -2.58 10.86
C GLY A 124 0.79 -3.67 10.40
N ALA A 125 -0.24 -3.97 11.20
CA ALA A 125 -1.27 -4.94 10.85
C ALA A 125 -2.09 -4.51 9.62
N CYS A 126 -2.48 -3.22 9.54
CA CYS A 126 -3.19 -2.67 8.38
C CYS A 126 -2.34 -2.77 7.11
N ILE A 127 -1.08 -2.36 7.17
CA ILE A 127 -0.17 -2.43 6.03
C ILE A 127 0.04 -3.89 5.60
N ALA A 128 0.32 -4.79 6.53
CA ALA A 128 0.52 -6.21 6.23
C ALA A 128 -0.73 -6.83 5.58
N GLY A 129 -1.92 -6.54 6.12
CA GLY A 129 -3.19 -7.02 5.56
C GLY A 129 -3.45 -6.48 4.16
N SER A 130 -3.24 -5.19 3.93
CA SER A 130 -3.46 -4.57 2.64
C SER A 130 -2.53 -5.11 1.55
N TYR A 131 -1.25 -5.29 1.86
CA TYR A 131 -0.29 -5.90 0.92
C TYR A 131 -0.57 -7.38 0.67
N PHE A 132 -0.97 -8.12 1.71
CA PHE A 132 -1.42 -9.50 1.54
C PHE A 132 -2.60 -9.59 0.57
N GLY A 133 -3.63 -8.76 0.79
CA GLY A 133 -4.82 -8.74 -0.06
C GLY A 133 -4.52 -8.31 -1.50
N ASP A 134 -3.70 -7.30 -1.69
CA ASP A 134 -3.29 -6.81 -3.00
C ASP A 134 -2.62 -7.90 -3.84
N LYS A 135 -1.71 -8.67 -3.24
CA LYS A 135 -1.04 -9.79 -3.90
C LYS A 135 -1.96 -10.96 -4.25
N MET A 136 -3.08 -11.10 -3.57
CA MET A 136 -4.09 -12.13 -3.83
C MET A 136 -5.20 -11.65 -4.76
N SER A 137 -5.25 -10.36 -5.06
CA SER A 137 -6.31 -9.77 -5.86
C SER A 137 -6.10 -9.98 -7.35
N PRO A 138 -7.07 -10.55 -8.07
CA PRO A 138 -7.02 -10.61 -9.53
C PRO A 138 -7.22 -9.22 -10.19
N LEU A 139 -7.62 -8.21 -9.41
CA LEU A 139 -7.82 -6.83 -9.86
C LEU A 139 -6.57 -5.97 -9.69
N SER A 140 -5.54 -6.46 -8.98
CA SER A 140 -4.31 -5.71 -8.72
C SER A 140 -3.41 -5.65 -9.96
N ASP A 141 -2.89 -4.46 -10.24
CA ASP A 141 -1.96 -4.23 -11.35
C ASP A 141 -0.69 -5.08 -11.19
N THR A 142 -0.14 -5.15 -9.98
CA THR A 142 1.09 -5.89 -9.70
C THR A 142 0.89 -7.39 -9.88
N THR A 143 -0.24 -7.92 -9.45
CA THR A 143 -0.60 -9.33 -9.57
C THR A 143 -0.85 -9.73 -11.02
N ASN A 144 -1.33 -8.81 -11.86
CA ASN A 144 -1.53 -9.05 -13.29
C ASN A 144 -0.23 -8.92 -14.10
N LEU A 145 0.64 -7.97 -13.77
CA LEU A 145 1.88 -7.73 -14.52
C LEU A 145 2.94 -8.83 -14.30
N ALA A 146 3.04 -9.35 -13.08
CA ALA A 146 4.07 -10.33 -12.74
C ALA A 146 3.96 -11.64 -13.57
N PRO A 147 2.79 -12.31 -13.69
CA PRO A 147 2.67 -13.52 -14.49
C PRO A 147 2.87 -13.27 -15.99
N ILE A 148 2.45 -12.11 -16.51
CA ILE A 148 2.71 -11.75 -17.92
C ILE A 148 4.22 -11.70 -18.18
N ALA A 149 4.98 -11.08 -17.28
CA ALA A 149 6.44 -10.99 -17.41
C ALA A 149 7.13 -12.35 -17.24
N ALA A 150 6.56 -13.25 -16.43
CA ALA A 150 7.09 -14.58 -16.15
C ALA A 150 6.61 -15.66 -17.15
N GLY A 151 5.64 -15.37 -18.03
CA GLY A 151 5.03 -16.35 -18.94
C GLY A 151 4.15 -17.37 -18.23
N SER A 152 3.55 -17.05 -17.08
CA SER A 152 2.63 -17.90 -16.32
C SER A 152 1.20 -17.34 -16.38
N THR A 153 0.24 -18.10 -15.85
CA THR A 153 -1.14 -17.65 -15.76
C THR A 153 -1.40 -16.90 -14.46
N LEU A 154 -2.39 -15.99 -14.47
CA LEU A 154 -2.77 -15.19 -13.30
C LEU A 154 -3.11 -16.05 -12.08
N TYR A 155 -3.91 -17.09 -12.27
CA TYR A 155 -4.36 -17.92 -11.15
C TYR A 155 -3.29 -18.85 -10.60
N GLU A 156 -2.37 -19.34 -11.45
CA GLU A 156 -1.16 -20.03 -10.98
C GLU A 156 -0.29 -19.12 -10.13
N HIS A 157 -0.09 -17.87 -10.59
CA HIS A 157 0.64 -16.87 -9.84
C HIS A 157 0.00 -16.60 -8.48
N ILE A 158 -1.32 -16.34 -8.42
CA ILE A 158 -2.04 -16.10 -7.15
C ILE A 158 -1.91 -17.32 -6.23
N GLY A 159 -2.05 -18.53 -6.74
CA GLY A 159 -1.86 -19.76 -5.97
C GLY A 159 -0.47 -19.86 -5.33
N HIS A 160 0.58 -19.54 -6.08
CA HIS A 160 1.95 -19.50 -5.55
C HIS A 160 2.15 -18.37 -4.54
N MET A 161 1.59 -17.19 -4.80
CA MET A 161 1.68 -16.04 -3.88
C MET A 161 1.02 -16.32 -2.54
N PHE A 162 -0.04 -17.13 -2.50
CA PHE A 162 -0.67 -17.56 -1.24
C PHE A 162 0.33 -18.28 -0.33
N TYR A 163 1.07 -19.25 -0.86
CA TYR A 163 2.10 -19.95 -0.09
C TYR A 163 3.25 -19.04 0.32
N LEU A 164 3.75 -18.22 -0.61
CA LEU A 164 4.86 -17.31 -0.33
C LEU A 164 4.50 -16.26 0.71
N SER A 165 3.30 -15.72 0.66
CA SER A 165 2.85 -14.69 1.62
C SER A 165 2.65 -15.26 3.01
N LEU A 166 2.19 -16.51 3.14
CA LEU A 166 2.06 -17.18 4.44
C LEU A 166 3.41 -17.52 5.09
N ILE A 167 4.46 -17.75 4.28
CA ILE A 167 5.81 -18.04 4.80
C ILE A 167 6.46 -16.76 5.35
N HIS A 168 6.11 -15.58 4.82
CA HIS A 168 6.74 -14.31 5.17
C HIS A 168 5.98 -13.51 6.25
N ILE A 169 4.81 -13.99 6.70
CA ILE A 169 4.03 -13.44 7.80
C ILE A 169 4.33 -14.21 9.09
#